data_82875b47105d53b8fe2ee3ca7c22ec02
#
_entry.id   82875b47105d53b8fe2ee3ca7c22ec02
#
_cell.length_a   1.000
_cell.length_b   1.000
_cell.length_c   1.000
_cell.angle_alpha   90.00
_cell.angle_beta   90.00
_cell.angle_gamma   90.00
#
_symmetry.space_group_name_H-M   'P 1'
#
loop_
_entity.id
_entity.type
_entity.pdbx_description
1 polymer ?
#
loop_
_entity_poly.entity_id
_entity_poly.type
_entity_poly.pdbx_seq_one_letter_code
_entity_poly.pdbx_strand_id
1 'polypeptide(L)'
;MTNQNAIDQAVNHYRELLEKQARRAEQMNCEKPPEKKEKTVIGVIGGDGIGPIITAQAERALAALLKDEIAAGKIELRTIDGLTIEKRLAVGKAIPDDVLAAIKECDVLLKGPTTTPSGGEALESANVAMRRELDLYANVRPVCVPEEGIDWMFFRENTEGEYALGSQGIEIPGLLTMDFKVTTVAGTRRIARAAFEYARKNGKTHVAIVTKSNIMKKTDGMFSVLCREIAAEYPEIQADEYFIDIMTANLLKPAMRSQLQVFVLPNLYGDIITDEAAQIQGGVGTAGSANIGDRCAMFEAIHGSAPRMIARGMGDYANPESILRAAVMLLRHIGLTDKAARLDAAITEAARIAPITGSREGASCAQYGDALIGLLA
;
A
#
# COMPACT_ATOMS: atom_id res chain seq x y z
N MET A 1 -37.15 14.65 -16.09
CA MET A 1 -36.28 15.82 -16.24
C MET A 1 -35.91 15.94 -17.70
N THR A 2 -35.87 17.14 -18.26
CA THR A 2 -35.34 17.34 -19.62
C THR A 2 -33.84 17.07 -19.61
N ASN A 3 -33.26 16.54 -20.69
CA ASN A 3 -31.80 16.29 -20.79
C ASN A 3 -30.95 17.51 -20.42
N GLN A 4 -31.44 18.74 -20.73
CA GLN A 4 -30.73 19.96 -20.39
C GLN A 4 -30.58 20.18 -18.88
N ASN A 5 -31.63 19.92 -18.09
CA ASN A 5 -31.58 20.09 -16.63
C ASN A 5 -30.61 19.07 -15.98
N ALA A 6 -30.55 17.85 -16.51
CA ALA A 6 -29.58 16.84 -16.04
C ALA A 6 -28.13 17.23 -16.38
N ILE A 7 -27.91 17.82 -17.57
CA ILE A 7 -26.59 18.33 -17.99
C ILE A 7 -26.16 19.51 -17.07
N ASP A 8 -27.06 20.45 -16.78
CA ASP A 8 -26.73 21.60 -15.92
C ASP A 8 -26.38 21.16 -14.48
N GLN A 9 -27.08 20.16 -13.95
CA GLN A 9 -26.74 19.55 -12.66
C GLN A 9 -25.37 18.88 -12.71
N ALA A 10 -25.07 18.12 -13.76
CA ALA A 10 -23.78 17.45 -13.94
C ALA A 10 -22.62 18.47 -14.03
N VAL A 11 -22.81 19.60 -14.75
CA VAL A 11 -21.83 20.67 -14.87
C VAL A 11 -21.56 21.34 -13.52
N ASN A 12 -22.59 21.59 -12.73
CA ASN A 12 -22.43 22.17 -11.38
C ASN A 12 -21.65 21.21 -10.46
N HIS A 13 -22.01 19.95 -10.46
CA HIS A 13 -21.30 18.92 -9.70
C HIS A 13 -19.83 18.83 -10.12
N TYR A 14 -19.54 18.82 -11.43
CA TYR A 14 -18.16 18.82 -11.94
C TYR A 14 -17.37 20.04 -11.50
N ARG A 15 -17.98 21.21 -11.48
CA ARG A 15 -17.33 22.46 -11.00
C ARG A 15 -16.91 22.33 -9.53
N GLU A 16 -17.78 21.81 -8.66
CA GLU A 16 -17.47 21.60 -7.25
C GLU A 16 -16.30 20.62 -7.06
N LEU A 17 -16.30 19.53 -7.83
CA LEU A 17 -15.22 18.55 -7.81
C LEU A 17 -13.90 19.18 -8.26
N LEU A 18 -13.91 19.96 -9.34
CA LEU A 18 -12.72 20.63 -9.87
C LEU A 18 -12.14 21.63 -8.86
N GLU A 19 -12.98 22.48 -8.25
CA GLU A 19 -12.56 23.44 -7.23
C GLU A 19 -11.97 22.74 -6.00
N LYS A 20 -12.57 21.61 -5.57
CA LYS A 20 -12.04 20.81 -4.47
C LYS A 20 -10.65 20.25 -4.78
N GLN A 21 -10.44 19.71 -6.00
CA GLN A 21 -9.15 19.17 -6.40
C GLN A 21 -8.10 20.26 -6.62
N ALA A 22 -8.47 21.43 -7.12
CA ALA A 22 -7.56 22.58 -7.25
C ALA A 22 -7.05 23.03 -5.87
N ARG A 23 -7.95 23.22 -4.90
CA ARG A 23 -7.57 23.56 -3.50
C ARG A 23 -6.66 22.49 -2.88
N ARG A 24 -6.95 21.21 -3.10
CA ARG A 24 -6.08 20.11 -2.63
C ARG A 24 -4.69 20.20 -3.23
N ALA A 25 -4.58 20.40 -4.55
CA ALA A 25 -3.30 20.51 -5.25
C ALA A 25 -2.46 21.72 -4.78
N GLU A 26 -3.10 22.83 -4.44
CA GLU A 26 -2.43 24.01 -3.85
C GLU A 26 -1.88 23.71 -2.46
N GLN A 27 -2.63 23.00 -1.62
CA GLN A 27 -2.22 22.62 -0.25
C GLN A 27 -1.02 21.68 -0.24
N MET A 28 -0.94 20.73 -1.18
CA MET A 28 0.19 19.80 -1.28
C MET A 28 1.56 20.47 -1.43
N ASN A 29 1.60 21.69 -1.97
CA ASN A 29 2.85 22.45 -2.14
C ASN A 29 3.33 23.17 -0.86
N CYS A 30 2.54 23.18 0.20
CA CYS A 30 2.79 23.96 1.43
C CYS A 30 3.23 23.11 2.63
N GLU A 31 3.20 21.79 2.55
CA GLU A 31 3.50 20.93 3.70
C GLU A 31 5.01 20.82 3.95
N LYS A 32 5.39 21.05 5.22
CA LYS A 32 6.77 20.87 5.69
C LYS A 32 6.95 19.44 6.20
N PRO A 33 8.13 18.83 5.97
CA PRO A 33 8.44 17.53 6.57
C PRO A 33 8.37 17.60 8.10
N PRO A 34 7.94 16.54 8.78
CA PRO A 34 7.84 16.51 10.23
C PRO A 34 9.21 16.60 10.90
N GLU A 35 9.24 17.15 12.09
CA GLU A 35 10.43 17.12 12.94
C GLU A 35 10.71 15.68 13.41
N LYS A 36 12.00 15.34 13.51
CA LYS A 36 12.41 14.01 13.98
C LYS A 36 12.09 13.88 15.48
N LYS A 37 11.27 12.90 15.83
CA LYS A 37 10.91 12.62 17.23
C LYS A 37 11.96 11.74 17.92
N GLU A 38 12.09 11.88 19.23
CA GLU A 38 12.99 11.03 20.04
C GLU A 38 12.42 9.61 20.25
N LYS A 39 11.10 9.48 20.29
CA LYS A 39 10.36 8.22 20.47
C LYS A 39 9.55 7.90 19.22
N THR A 40 9.62 6.66 18.76
CA THR A 40 8.79 6.15 17.66
C THR A 40 7.59 5.38 18.21
N VAL A 41 6.38 5.76 17.81
CA VAL A 41 5.14 5.05 18.16
C VAL A 41 4.71 4.19 16.97
N ILE A 42 4.67 2.89 17.17
CA ILE A 42 4.19 1.89 16.20
C ILE A 42 2.76 1.52 16.56
N GLY A 43 1.78 1.97 15.78
CA GLY A 43 0.39 1.56 15.94
C GLY A 43 0.13 0.21 15.30
N VAL A 44 -0.51 -0.71 16.02
CA VAL A 44 -0.87 -2.05 15.53
C VAL A 44 -2.38 -2.14 15.42
N ILE A 45 -2.89 -2.47 14.23
CA ILE A 45 -4.32 -2.53 13.91
C ILE A 45 -4.64 -3.94 13.40
N GLY A 46 -5.51 -4.66 14.11
CA GLY A 46 -5.92 -6.02 13.72
C GLY A 46 -6.74 -6.06 12.42
N GLY A 47 -7.68 -5.12 12.25
CA GLY A 47 -8.62 -5.10 11.12
C GLY A 47 -9.72 -6.17 11.24
N ASP A 48 -10.08 -6.79 10.11
CA ASP A 48 -11.22 -7.69 9.97
C ASP A 48 -10.82 -9.13 9.60
N GLY A 49 -11.72 -10.05 9.82
CA GLY A 49 -11.59 -11.43 9.37
C GLY A 49 -10.37 -12.15 9.95
N ILE A 50 -9.46 -12.60 9.08
CA ILE A 50 -8.18 -13.21 9.51
C ILE A 50 -7.19 -12.18 10.08
N GLY A 51 -7.47 -10.89 9.91
CA GLY A 51 -6.57 -9.81 10.30
C GLY A 51 -6.07 -9.89 11.74
N PRO A 52 -6.94 -9.94 12.77
CA PRO A 52 -6.50 -10.06 14.16
C PRO A 52 -5.63 -11.28 14.43
N ILE A 53 -5.91 -12.40 13.75
CA ILE A 53 -5.18 -13.68 13.93
C ILE A 53 -3.73 -13.56 13.44
N ILE A 54 -3.55 -13.03 12.23
CA ILE A 54 -2.22 -12.90 11.63
C ILE A 54 -1.43 -11.74 12.24
N THR A 55 -2.10 -10.62 12.56
CA THR A 55 -1.45 -9.43 13.13
C THR A 55 -0.93 -9.69 14.54
N ALA A 56 -1.63 -10.53 15.33
CA ALA A 56 -1.13 -10.95 16.64
C ALA A 56 0.24 -11.65 16.57
N GLN A 57 0.53 -12.44 15.52
CA GLN A 57 1.84 -13.05 15.36
C GLN A 57 2.93 -12.03 15.01
N ALA A 58 2.59 -11.03 14.18
CA ALA A 58 3.52 -9.96 13.85
C ALA A 58 3.79 -9.04 15.06
N GLU A 59 2.79 -8.75 15.88
CA GLU A 59 2.94 -8.00 17.13
C GLU A 59 3.85 -8.74 18.13
N ARG A 60 3.66 -10.06 18.29
CA ARG A 60 4.54 -10.90 19.11
C ARG A 60 5.99 -10.85 18.61
N ALA A 61 6.22 -10.95 17.31
CA ALA A 61 7.55 -10.89 16.72
C ALA A 61 8.21 -9.52 16.94
N LEU A 62 7.46 -8.42 16.74
CA LEU A 62 7.95 -7.07 17.02
C LEU A 62 8.26 -6.88 18.50
N ALA A 63 7.40 -7.34 19.40
CA ALA A 63 7.63 -7.25 20.85
C ALA A 63 8.91 -7.99 21.29
N ALA A 64 9.17 -9.18 20.72
CA ALA A 64 10.39 -9.93 21.00
C ALA A 64 11.65 -9.22 20.47
N LEU A 65 11.61 -8.74 19.22
CA LEU A 65 12.74 -8.07 18.58
C LEU A 65 13.05 -6.70 19.17
N LEU A 66 12.03 -5.95 19.60
CA LEU A 66 12.14 -4.55 20.06
C LEU A 66 12.17 -4.44 21.59
N LYS A 67 12.35 -5.54 22.30
CA LYS A 67 12.32 -5.59 23.78
C LYS A 67 13.20 -4.52 24.42
N ASP A 68 14.41 -4.34 23.91
CA ASP A 68 15.39 -3.40 24.49
C ASP A 68 15.00 -1.94 24.19
N GLU A 69 14.54 -1.65 22.97
CA GLU A 69 14.08 -0.31 22.59
C GLU A 69 12.79 0.09 23.31
N ILE A 70 11.90 -0.87 23.55
CA ILE A 70 10.68 -0.65 24.34
C ILE A 70 11.04 -0.38 25.78
N ALA A 71 11.92 -1.19 26.38
CA ALA A 71 12.38 -0.99 27.74
C ALA A 71 13.13 0.36 27.93
N ALA A 72 13.86 0.80 26.91
CA ALA A 72 14.55 2.09 26.89
C ALA A 72 13.61 3.29 26.58
N GLY A 73 12.31 3.06 26.32
CA GLY A 73 11.34 4.11 25.98
C GLY A 73 11.51 4.74 24.61
N LYS A 74 12.36 4.16 23.74
CA LYS A 74 12.62 4.63 22.37
C LYS A 74 11.53 4.23 21.38
N ILE A 75 10.88 3.09 21.64
CA ILE A 75 9.77 2.56 20.84
C ILE A 75 8.59 2.26 21.75
N GLU A 76 7.39 2.55 21.25
CA GLU A 76 6.13 2.14 21.84
C GLU A 76 5.37 1.28 20.81
N LEU A 77 4.93 0.09 21.22
CA LEU A 77 3.90 -0.67 20.49
C LEU A 77 2.54 -0.31 21.06
N ARG A 78 1.64 0.20 20.23
CA ARG A 78 0.31 0.65 20.63
C ARG A 78 -0.74 -0.09 19.83
N THR A 79 -1.52 -0.95 20.49
CA THR A 79 -2.69 -1.57 19.85
C THR A 79 -3.78 -0.53 19.66
N ILE A 80 -4.34 -0.47 18.43
CA ILE A 80 -5.44 0.43 18.08
C ILE A 80 -6.64 -0.44 17.68
N ASP A 81 -7.64 -0.45 18.55
CA ASP A 81 -8.88 -1.20 18.35
C ASP A 81 -9.94 -0.38 17.62
N GLY A 82 -10.90 -1.08 17.00
CA GLY A 82 -12.13 -0.48 16.47
C GLY A 82 -12.07 -0.08 15.00
N LEU A 83 -11.01 -0.41 14.25
CA LEU A 83 -11.07 -0.35 12.79
C LEU A 83 -11.69 -1.64 12.23
N THR A 84 -12.88 -1.97 12.65
CA THR A 84 -13.61 -3.17 12.23
C THR A 84 -14.85 -2.80 11.41
N ILE A 85 -15.28 -3.71 10.54
CA ILE A 85 -16.44 -3.48 9.69
C ILE A 85 -17.71 -3.20 10.51
N GLU A 86 -17.87 -3.88 11.64
CA GLU A 86 -19.03 -3.71 12.53
C GLU A 86 -19.08 -2.28 13.10
N LYS A 87 -17.96 -1.77 13.65
CA LYS A 87 -17.91 -0.41 14.22
C LYS A 87 -18.07 0.64 13.13
N ARG A 88 -17.42 0.44 11.97
CA ARG A 88 -17.50 1.33 10.81
C ARG A 88 -18.94 1.47 10.30
N LEU A 89 -19.67 0.36 10.18
CA LEU A 89 -21.08 0.36 9.80
C LEU A 89 -21.96 1.03 10.87
N ALA A 90 -21.70 0.76 12.14
CA ALA A 90 -22.48 1.35 13.25
C ALA A 90 -22.38 2.89 13.31
N VAL A 91 -21.18 3.45 12.97
CA VAL A 91 -20.98 4.91 12.98
C VAL A 91 -21.14 5.56 11.59
N GLY A 92 -21.33 4.77 10.54
CA GLY A 92 -21.47 5.28 9.16
C GLY A 92 -20.23 5.97 8.59
N LYS A 93 -19.02 5.60 9.06
CA LYS A 93 -17.76 6.21 8.64
C LYS A 93 -16.74 5.17 8.19
N ALA A 94 -15.96 5.51 7.16
CA ALA A 94 -14.85 4.67 6.70
C ALA A 94 -13.81 4.43 7.80
N ILE A 95 -13.54 5.44 8.62
CA ILE A 95 -12.72 5.36 9.84
C ILE A 95 -13.48 6.07 10.96
N PRO A 96 -13.75 5.43 12.10
CA PRO A 96 -14.33 6.12 13.27
C PRO A 96 -13.40 7.22 13.76
N ASP A 97 -13.95 8.34 14.26
CA ASP A 97 -13.16 9.53 14.62
C ASP A 97 -12.16 9.27 15.75
N ASP A 98 -12.54 8.48 16.73
CA ASP A 98 -11.66 8.07 17.84
C ASP A 98 -10.50 7.20 17.35
N VAL A 99 -10.75 6.31 16.39
CA VAL A 99 -9.71 5.48 15.76
C VAL A 99 -8.78 6.33 14.91
N LEU A 100 -9.31 7.28 14.13
CA LEU A 100 -8.50 8.19 13.33
C LEU A 100 -7.60 9.07 14.20
N ALA A 101 -8.12 9.55 15.34
CA ALA A 101 -7.33 10.33 16.29
C ALA A 101 -6.16 9.50 16.85
N ALA A 102 -6.40 8.26 17.28
CA ALA A 102 -5.37 7.35 17.76
C ALA A 102 -4.31 7.01 16.68
N ILE A 103 -4.75 6.81 15.44
CA ILE A 103 -3.86 6.58 14.28
C ILE A 103 -2.93 7.79 14.06
N LYS A 104 -3.45 9.01 14.11
CA LYS A 104 -2.67 10.25 13.88
C LYS A 104 -1.61 10.53 14.95
N GLU A 105 -1.69 9.87 16.10
CA GLU A 105 -0.64 9.93 17.15
C GLU A 105 0.54 9.01 16.86
N CYS A 106 0.41 8.06 15.94
CA CYS A 106 1.45 7.11 15.59
C CYS A 106 2.38 7.65 14.50
N ASP A 107 3.63 7.24 14.52
CA ASP A 107 4.62 7.56 13.48
C ASP A 107 4.59 6.55 12.35
N VAL A 108 4.36 5.28 12.69
CA VAL A 108 4.20 4.17 11.73
C VAL A 108 3.08 3.23 12.19
N LEU A 109 2.47 2.56 11.23
CA LEU A 109 1.37 1.63 11.47
C LEU A 109 1.69 0.26 10.89
N LEU A 110 1.38 -0.79 11.64
CA LEU A 110 1.27 -2.17 11.14
C LEU A 110 -0.21 -2.54 11.12
N LYS A 111 -0.77 -2.81 9.94
CA LYS A 111 -2.22 -2.95 9.79
C LYS A 111 -2.61 -4.27 9.13
N GLY A 112 -3.44 -5.02 9.80
CA GLY A 112 -4.15 -6.18 9.22
C GLY A 112 -5.19 -5.76 8.17
N PRO A 113 -5.69 -6.70 7.37
CA PRO A 113 -6.66 -6.45 6.31
C PRO A 113 -7.99 -5.93 6.86
N THR A 114 -8.68 -5.10 6.08
CA THR A 114 -10.03 -4.60 6.38
C THR A 114 -11.02 -5.01 5.30
N THR A 115 -12.27 -5.22 5.69
CA THR A 115 -13.36 -5.56 4.78
C THR A 115 -13.96 -4.30 4.18
N THR A 116 -14.15 -4.29 2.86
CA THR A 116 -14.92 -3.25 2.17
C THR A 116 -16.29 -3.83 1.81
N PRO A 117 -17.41 -3.23 2.30
CA PRO A 117 -18.73 -3.68 1.94
C PRO A 117 -18.99 -3.52 0.43
N SER A 118 -19.77 -4.42 -0.15
CA SER A 118 -20.25 -4.32 -1.54
C SER A 118 -21.66 -3.71 -1.60
N GLY A 119 -21.93 -2.90 -2.63
CA GLY A 119 -23.23 -2.28 -2.89
C GLY A 119 -23.15 -0.76 -3.09
N GLY A 120 -24.15 -0.18 -3.75
CA GLY A 120 -24.16 1.24 -4.14
C GLY A 120 -24.17 2.28 -3.01
N GLU A 121 -24.60 1.90 -1.80
CA GLU A 121 -24.56 2.74 -0.59
C GLU A 121 -23.47 2.28 0.41
N ALA A 122 -22.52 1.48 -0.07
CA ALA A 122 -21.45 0.93 0.76
C ALA A 122 -20.49 2.04 1.25
N LEU A 123 -20.00 1.87 2.49
CA LEU A 123 -18.95 2.73 3.02
C LEU A 123 -17.70 2.67 2.14
N GLU A 124 -17.02 3.80 2.02
CA GLU A 124 -15.69 3.88 1.41
C GLU A 124 -14.73 2.87 2.06
N SER A 125 -13.80 2.34 1.28
CA SER A 125 -12.73 1.48 1.81
C SER A 125 -11.94 2.19 2.90
N ALA A 126 -11.74 1.51 4.05
CA ALA A 126 -10.88 2.03 5.12
C ALA A 126 -9.46 2.30 4.63
N ASN A 127 -8.93 1.46 3.72
CA ASN A 127 -7.60 1.65 3.15
C ASN A 127 -7.51 2.94 2.33
N VAL A 128 -8.50 3.19 1.47
CA VAL A 128 -8.55 4.43 0.65
C VAL A 128 -8.67 5.66 1.55
N ALA A 129 -9.55 5.59 2.57
CA ALA A 129 -9.70 6.67 3.54
C ALA A 129 -8.40 6.93 4.32
N MET A 130 -7.70 5.89 4.82
CA MET A 130 -6.43 6.05 5.52
C MET A 130 -5.35 6.66 4.64
N ARG A 131 -5.22 6.22 3.39
CA ARG A 131 -4.25 6.77 2.43
C ARG A 131 -4.46 8.26 2.21
N ARG A 132 -5.72 8.70 2.13
CA ARG A 132 -6.10 10.11 1.99
C ARG A 132 -5.89 10.90 3.29
N GLU A 133 -6.38 10.41 4.44
CA GLU A 133 -6.33 11.11 5.73
C GLU A 133 -4.91 11.29 6.29
N LEU A 134 -3.99 10.39 5.92
CA LEU A 134 -2.59 10.39 6.35
C LEU A 134 -1.64 10.83 5.23
N ASP A 135 -2.16 11.19 4.06
CA ASP A 135 -1.42 11.52 2.83
C ASP A 135 -0.33 10.50 2.49
N LEU A 136 -0.69 9.21 2.49
CA LEU A 136 0.21 8.10 2.17
C LEU A 136 0.34 7.97 0.64
N TYR A 137 1.12 8.84 0.04
CA TYR A 137 1.16 9.03 -1.41
C TYR A 137 1.89 7.93 -2.20
N ALA A 138 2.77 7.18 -1.56
CA ALA A 138 3.52 6.13 -2.23
C ALA A 138 3.13 4.74 -1.71
N ASN A 139 2.49 3.93 -2.53
CA ASN A 139 2.35 2.50 -2.26
C ASN A 139 3.57 1.77 -2.82
N VAL A 140 4.36 1.17 -1.92
CA VAL A 140 5.64 0.54 -2.22
C VAL A 140 5.50 -0.96 -2.06
N ARG A 141 5.74 -1.71 -3.14
CA ARG A 141 5.60 -3.17 -3.18
C ARG A 141 6.86 -3.84 -3.74
N PRO A 142 7.60 -4.59 -2.93
CA PRO A 142 8.71 -5.41 -3.41
C PRO A 142 8.21 -6.72 -4.04
N VAL A 143 8.89 -7.17 -5.09
CA VAL A 143 8.72 -8.51 -5.66
C VAL A 143 10.11 -9.09 -5.90
N CYS A 144 10.41 -10.22 -5.25
CA CYS A 144 11.73 -10.81 -5.27
C CYS A 144 11.64 -12.32 -5.54
N VAL A 145 12.23 -12.77 -6.66
CA VAL A 145 12.38 -14.17 -7.05
C VAL A 145 13.81 -14.33 -7.58
N PRO A 146 14.80 -14.52 -6.67
CA PRO A 146 16.22 -14.47 -7.04
C PRO A 146 16.61 -15.49 -8.10
N GLU A 147 16.03 -16.69 -8.08
CA GLU A 147 16.27 -17.76 -9.05
C GLU A 147 15.80 -17.41 -10.47
N GLU A 148 14.91 -16.44 -10.61
CA GLU A 148 14.45 -15.92 -11.89
C GLU A 148 15.05 -14.56 -12.26
N GLY A 149 15.98 -14.06 -11.43
CA GLY A 149 16.62 -12.75 -11.59
C GLY A 149 15.67 -11.57 -11.31
N ILE A 150 14.60 -11.80 -10.53
CA ILE A 150 13.62 -10.78 -10.17
C ILE A 150 14.01 -10.15 -8.83
N ASP A 151 14.20 -8.83 -8.86
CA ASP A 151 14.37 -7.97 -7.68
C ASP A 151 13.75 -6.60 -8.01
N TRP A 152 12.42 -6.56 -8.01
CA TRP A 152 11.62 -5.42 -8.42
C TRP A 152 11.10 -4.62 -7.24
N MET A 153 10.98 -3.31 -7.44
CA MET A 153 10.33 -2.40 -6.49
C MET A 153 9.35 -1.50 -7.23
N PHE A 154 8.08 -1.61 -6.88
CA PHE A 154 7.01 -0.80 -7.45
C PHE A 154 6.72 0.41 -6.57
N PHE A 155 6.69 1.60 -7.18
CA PHE A 155 6.24 2.86 -6.61
C PHE A 155 4.95 3.28 -7.31
N ARG A 156 3.82 2.89 -6.73
CA ARG A 156 2.49 3.24 -7.17
C ARG A 156 2.07 4.55 -6.51
N GLU A 157 1.70 5.57 -7.29
CA GLU A 157 0.98 6.71 -6.75
C GLU A 157 -0.31 6.22 -6.07
N ASN A 158 -0.66 6.76 -4.91
CA ASN A 158 -1.62 6.09 -4.02
C ASN A 158 -2.78 6.99 -3.57
N THR A 159 -2.77 8.28 -3.88
CA THR A 159 -3.75 9.29 -3.42
C THR A 159 -4.48 9.99 -4.56
N GLU A 160 -4.10 9.72 -5.79
CA GLU A 160 -4.64 10.34 -7.02
C GLU A 160 -5.21 9.29 -7.98
N GLY A 161 -5.23 9.63 -9.26
CA GLY A 161 -5.76 8.77 -10.30
C GLY A 161 -7.28 8.68 -10.25
N GLU A 162 -7.79 7.53 -10.57
CA GLU A 162 -9.20 7.17 -10.57
C GLU A 162 -9.77 7.07 -9.15
N TYR A 163 -8.91 6.90 -8.15
CA TYR A 163 -9.27 6.76 -6.73
C TYR A 163 -9.52 8.12 -6.04
N ALA A 164 -9.04 9.23 -6.60
CA ALA A 164 -9.11 10.54 -5.96
C ALA A 164 -10.54 11.02 -5.69
N LEU A 165 -11.46 10.72 -6.58
CA LEU A 165 -12.87 11.12 -6.49
C LEU A 165 -13.79 9.95 -6.09
N GLY A 166 -13.33 8.70 -6.20
CA GLY A 166 -14.10 7.51 -5.84
C GLY A 166 -15.45 7.48 -6.56
N SER A 167 -16.54 7.39 -5.79
CA SER A 167 -17.92 7.37 -6.31
C SER A 167 -18.49 8.72 -6.74
N GLN A 168 -17.68 9.79 -6.78
CA GLN A 168 -18.12 11.14 -7.13
C GLN A 168 -18.09 11.40 -8.66
N GLY A 169 -18.43 10.39 -9.46
CA GLY A 169 -18.59 10.54 -10.90
C GLY A 169 -19.83 11.34 -11.30
N ILE A 170 -20.02 11.51 -12.59
CA ILE A 170 -21.22 12.11 -13.19
C ILE A 170 -22.09 11.02 -13.77
N GLU A 171 -23.40 11.11 -13.49
CA GLU A 171 -24.40 10.26 -14.12
C GLU A 171 -25.50 11.11 -14.75
N ILE A 172 -25.81 10.81 -16.01
CA ILE A 172 -27.05 11.25 -16.66
C ILE A 172 -27.91 9.99 -16.81
N PRO A 173 -28.94 9.83 -15.96
CA PRO A 173 -29.70 8.59 -15.85
C PRO A 173 -30.24 8.09 -17.20
N GLY A 174 -29.95 6.82 -17.53
CA GLY A 174 -30.38 6.19 -18.78
C GLY A 174 -29.61 6.63 -20.03
N LEU A 175 -28.55 7.46 -19.91
CA LEU A 175 -27.79 7.96 -21.03
C LEU A 175 -26.28 7.64 -20.93
N LEU A 176 -25.61 8.10 -19.87
CA LEU A 176 -24.16 7.89 -19.67
C LEU A 176 -23.71 8.06 -18.21
N THR A 177 -22.56 7.48 -17.91
CA THR A 177 -21.80 7.72 -16.67
C THR A 177 -20.36 8.11 -17.00
N MET A 178 -19.73 8.92 -16.15
CA MET A 178 -18.34 9.37 -16.30
C MET A 178 -17.63 9.36 -14.95
N ASP A 179 -16.48 8.71 -14.88
CA ASP A 179 -15.53 8.83 -13.78
C ASP A 179 -14.34 9.70 -14.18
N PHE A 180 -13.58 10.19 -13.20
CA PHE A 180 -12.49 11.12 -13.42
C PHE A 180 -11.16 10.55 -12.94
N LYS A 181 -10.13 10.74 -13.76
CA LYS A 181 -8.74 10.53 -13.38
C LYS A 181 -8.10 11.88 -13.04
N VAL A 182 -7.59 12.01 -11.81
CA VAL A 182 -6.90 13.21 -11.33
C VAL A 182 -5.41 12.95 -11.26
N THR A 183 -4.61 13.83 -11.84
CA THR A 183 -3.13 13.79 -11.74
C THR A 183 -2.66 15.21 -11.46
N THR A 184 -1.88 15.39 -10.37
CA THR A 184 -1.33 16.71 -10.02
C THR A 184 0.18 16.76 -10.24
N VAL A 185 0.71 17.97 -10.40
CA VAL A 185 2.16 18.20 -10.54
C VAL A 185 2.88 17.76 -9.27
N ALA A 186 2.39 18.16 -8.10
CA ALA A 186 3.01 17.83 -6.80
C ALA A 186 2.99 16.33 -6.54
N GLY A 187 1.83 15.66 -6.73
CA GLY A 187 1.68 14.22 -6.54
C GLY A 187 2.60 13.42 -7.45
N THR A 188 2.67 13.79 -8.73
CA THR A 188 3.57 13.13 -9.68
C THR A 188 5.05 13.33 -9.31
N ARG A 189 5.47 14.55 -8.98
CA ARG A 189 6.87 14.84 -8.63
C ARG A 189 7.30 14.07 -7.38
N ARG A 190 6.47 13.98 -6.35
CA ARG A 190 6.83 13.30 -5.11
C ARG A 190 6.94 11.78 -5.29
N ILE A 191 6.04 11.13 -6.04
CA ILE A 191 6.15 9.68 -6.29
C ILE A 191 7.33 9.35 -7.21
N ALA A 192 7.59 10.17 -8.23
CA ALA A 192 8.76 10.03 -9.07
C ALA A 192 10.06 10.14 -8.25
N ARG A 193 10.18 11.20 -7.43
CA ARG A 193 11.34 11.40 -6.56
C ARG A 193 11.54 10.23 -5.60
N ALA A 194 10.48 9.70 -5.00
CA ALA A 194 10.57 8.53 -4.12
C ALA A 194 11.14 7.29 -4.84
N ALA A 195 10.73 7.05 -6.10
CA ALA A 195 11.23 5.93 -6.90
C ALA A 195 12.72 6.10 -7.26
N PHE A 196 13.14 7.29 -7.71
CA PHE A 196 14.53 7.57 -8.07
C PHE A 196 15.45 7.60 -6.85
N GLU A 197 15.02 8.19 -5.72
CA GLU A 197 15.76 8.14 -4.45
C GLU A 197 15.96 6.71 -3.96
N TYR A 198 14.93 5.88 -4.06
CA TYR A 198 15.05 4.47 -3.73
C TYR A 198 16.06 3.77 -4.64
N ALA A 199 15.98 3.99 -5.96
CA ALA A 199 16.88 3.41 -6.93
C ALA A 199 18.34 3.77 -6.59
N ARG A 200 18.64 5.06 -6.37
CA ARG A 200 19.95 5.55 -5.99
C ARG A 200 20.47 4.93 -4.70
N LYS A 201 19.66 4.92 -3.64
CA LYS A 201 20.04 4.39 -2.31
C LYS A 201 20.30 2.89 -2.30
N ASN A 202 19.67 2.14 -3.22
CA ASN A 202 19.78 0.69 -3.28
C ASN A 202 20.61 0.19 -4.47
N GLY A 203 21.38 1.07 -5.13
CA GLY A 203 22.27 0.71 -6.23
C GLY A 203 21.52 0.19 -7.47
N LYS A 204 20.25 0.55 -7.64
CA LYS A 204 19.47 0.24 -8.82
C LYS A 204 19.82 1.22 -9.93
N THR A 205 19.92 0.73 -11.15
CA THR A 205 20.37 1.51 -12.30
C THR A 205 19.28 1.78 -13.33
N HIS A 206 18.08 1.23 -13.13
CA HIS A 206 16.98 1.37 -14.08
C HIS A 206 15.64 1.67 -13.38
N VAL A 207 14.94 2.70 -13.87
CA VAL A 207 13.57 3.05 -13.47
C VAL A 207 12.65 3.00 -14.70
N ALA A 208 11.64 2.15 -14.66
CA ALA A 208 10.59 2.05 -15.66
C ALA A 208 9.44 3.02 -15.31
N ILE A 209 9.21 4.01 -16.16
CA ILE A 209 8.06 4.93 -16.06
C ILE A 209 6.90 4.27 -16.81
N VAL A 210 5.86 3.82 -16.08
CA VAL A 210 4.77 3.05 -16.68
C VAL A 210 3.50 3.89 -16.78
N THR A 211 3.01 4.11 -17.99
CA THR A 211 1.87 4.99 -18.27
C THR A 211 0.98 4.45 -19.40
N LYS A 212 -0.05 5.19 -19.77
CA LYS A 212 -0.78 5.04 -21.03
C LYS A 212 -0.83 6.38 -21.78
N SER A 213 0.28 7.11 -21.80
CA SER A 213 0.39 8.47 -22.33
C SER A 213 0.03 8.60 -23.81
N ASN A 214 0.12 7.51 -24.58
CA ASN A 214 -0.34 7.49 -25.97
C ASN A 214 -1.88 7.64 -26.11
N ILE A 215 -2.64 7.32 -25.06
CA ILE A 215 -4.11 7.46 -25.01
C ILE A 215 -4.51 8.57 -24.05
N MET A 216 -4.08 8.50 -22.79
CA MET A 216 -4.40 9.46 -21.71
C MET A 216 -3.45 10.67 -21.76
N LYS A 217 -3.54 11.47 -22.82
CA LYS A 217 -2.53 12.51 -23.14
C LYS A 217 -2.41 13.62 -22.11
N LYS A 218 -3.47 13.94 -21.35
CA LYS A 218 -3.42 15.01 -20.33
C LYS A 218 -2.86 14.47 -19.02
N THR A 219 -3.45 13.45 -18.44
CA THR A 219 -3.05 12.90 -17.14
C THR A 219 -1.73 12.13 -17.23
N ASP A 220 -1.68 11.08 -18.03
CA ASP A 220 -0.49 10.24 -18.16
C ASP A 220 0.63 10.93 -18.95
N GLY A 221 0.28 11.79 -19.91
CA GLY A 221 1.27 12.62 -20.60
C GLY A 221 1.99 13.57 -19.64
N MET A 222 1.28 14.24 -18.73
CA MET A 222 1.88 15.04 -17.67
C MET A 222 2.71 14.19 -16.72
N PHE A 223 2.20 13.02 -16.31
CA PHE A 223 2.94 12.09 -15.44
C PHE A 223 4.28 11.69 -16.07
N SER A 224 4.27 11.27 -17.35
CA SER A 224 5.49 10.91 -18.08
C SER A 224 6.50 12.07 -18.16
N VAL A 225 6.05 13.27 -18.52
CA VAL A 225 6.92 14.46 -18.62
C VAL A 225 7.58 14.78 -17.28
N LEU A 226 6.80 14.83 -16.20
CA LEU A 226 7.32 15.14 -14.87
C LEU A 226 8.26 14.07 -14.33
N CYS A 227 7.99 12.77 -14.60
CA CYS A 227 8.91 11.70 -14.24
C CYS A 227 10.26 11.84 -14.98
N ARG A 228 10.25 12.26 -16.26
CA ARG A 228 11.49 12.52 -17.02
C ARG A 228 12.24 13.76 -16.53
N GLU A 229 11.51 14.80 -16.10
CA GLU A 229 12.14 15.98 -15.46
C GLU A 229 12.87 15.58 -14.17
N ILE A 230 12.26 14.73 -13.33
CA ILE A 230 12.90 14.20 -12.12
C ILE A 230 14.06 13.27 -12.50
N ALA A 231 13.91 12.41 -13.50
CA ALA A 231 14.99 11.52 -13.98
C ALA A 231 16.27 12.29 -14.34
N ALA A 232 16.15 13.49 -14.89
CA ALA A 232 17.31 14.33 -15.24
C ALA A 232 18.15 14.77 -14.00
N GLU A 233 17.58 14.69 -12.79
CA GLU A 233 18.32 14.93 -11.53
C GLU A 233 19.16 13.70 -11.10
N TYR A 234 19.02 12.54 -11.78
CA TYR A 234 19.67 11.26 -11.47
C TYR A 234 20.35 10.68 -12.72
N PRO A 235 21.43 11.32 -13.24
CA PRO A 235 22.04 10.95 -14.50
C PRO A 235 22.66 9.53 -14.50
N GLU A 236 22.91 8.95 -13.33
CA GLU A 236 23.40 7.60 -13.13
C GLU A 236 22.30 6.52 -13.28
N ILE A 237 21.02 6.91 -13.37
CA ILE A 237 19.88 5.99 -13.45
C ILE A 237 19.25 6.12 -14.84
N GLN A 238 19.21 5.02 -15.58
CA GLN A 238 18.46 4.94 -16.82
C GLN A 238 16.96 5.00 -16.55
N ALA A 239 16.23 5.80 -17.32
CA ALA A 239 14.79 5.94 -17.20
C ALA A 239 14.10 5.74 -18.55
N ASP A 240 13.28 4.70 -18.67
CA ASP A 240 12.55 4.36 -19.88
C ASP A 240 11.04 4.39 -19.64
N GLU A 241 10.29 4.90 -20.61
CA GLU A 241 8.83 4.85 -20.57
C GLU A 241 8.31 3.59 -21.25
N TYR A 242 7.39 2.91 -20.58
CA TYR A 242 6.63 1.78 -21.11
C TYR A 242 5.13 2.05 -20.99
N PHE A 243 4.36 1.68 -22.03
CA PHE A 243 2.91 1.66 -21.90
C PHE A 243 2.48 0.45 -21.06
N ILE A 244 1.44 0.63 -20.24
CA ILE A 244 1.02 -0.38 -19.26
C ILE A 244 0.71 -1.74 -19.90
N ASP A 245 0.08 -1.78 -21.08
CA ASP A 245 -0.24 -3.00 -21.81
C ASP A 245 1.01 -3.80 -22.24
N ILE A 246 2.06 -3.11 -22.70
CA ILE A 246 3.31 -3.80 -23.03
C ILE A 246 4.10 -4.14 -21.78
N MET A 247 3.97 -3.37 -20.68
CA MET A 247 4.65 -3.68 -19.42
C MET A 247 4.09 -4.96 -18.78
N THR A 248 2.76 -5.17 -18.73
CA THR A 248 2.17 -6.42 -18.27
C THR A 248 2.72 -7.63 -19.03
N ALA A 249 2.81 -7.52 -20.36
CA ALA A 249 3.42 -8.56 -21.19
C ALA A 249 4.93 -8.75 -20.91
N ASN A 250 5.66 -7.67 -20.58
CA ASN A 250 7.10 -7.73 -20.30
C ASN A 250 7.43 -8.40 -18.98
N LEU A 251 6.59 -8.28 -17.94
CA LEU A 251 6.79 -8.98 -16.66
C LEU A 251 6.81 -10.51 -16.84
N LEU A 252 6.11 -11.03 -17.83
CA LEU A 252 6.06 -12.46 -18.13
C LEU A 252 7.25 -12.94 -18.98
N LYS A 253 8.05 -12.03 -19.57
CA LYS A 253 9.18 -12.38 -20.43
C LYS A 253 10.47 -12.59 -19.60
N PRO A 254 11.05 -13.82 -19.56
CA PRO A 254 12.28 -14.07 -18.79
C PRO A 254 13.43 -13.12 -19.14
N ALA A 255 13.60 -12.76 -20.41
CA ALA A 255 14.65 -11.86 -20.86
C ALA A 255 14.54 -10.41 -20.32
N MET A 256 13.36 -9.99 -19.87
CA MET A 256 13.12 -8.66 -19.31
C MET A 256 13.25 -8.62 -17.78
N ARG A 257 13.14 -9.76 -17.10
CA ARG A 257 13.04 -9.82 -15.64
C ARG A 257 14.22 -9.19 -14.91
N SER A 258 15.43 -9.50 -15.33
CA SER A 258 16.66 -8.95 -14.73
C SER A 258 16.96 -7.50 -15.14
N GLN A 259 16.36 -7.01 -16.23
CA GLN A 259 16.54 -5.63 -16.70
C GLN A 259 15.62 -4.65 -15.96
N LEU A 260 14.44 -5.11 -15.57
CA LEU A 260 13.47 -4.32 -14.81
C LEU A 260 13.83 -4.32 -13.32
N GLN A 261 13.87 -3.15 -12.71
CA GLN A 261 14.32 -3.01 -11.32
C GLN A 261 13.35 -2.16 -10.49
N VAL A 262 13.12 -0.90 -10.86
CA VAL A 262 12.22 0.00 -10.17
C VAL A 262 11.14 0.47 -11.13
N PHE A 263 9.91 0.57 -10.64
CA PHE A 263 8.76 1.00 -11.43
C PHE A 263 8.12 2.20 -10.78
N VAL A 264 7.76 3.22 -11.54
CA VAL A 264 6.93 4.34 -11.11
C VAL A 264 5.69 4.43 -11.99
N LEU A 265 4.51 4.48 -11.36
CA LEU A 265 3.25 4.38 -12.11
C LEU A 265 2.08 5.11 -11.41
N PRO A 266 1.08 5.54 -12.20
CA PRO A 266 -0.20 6.00 -11.68
C PRO A 266 -0.93 4.93 -10.87
N ASN A 267 -1.90 5.36 -10.08
CA ASN A 267 -2.58 4.56 -9.07
C ASN A 267 -3.20 3.26 -9.62
N LEU A 268 -4.13 3.34 -10.57
CA LEU A 268 -4.87 2.17 -11.07
C LEU A 268 -3.94 1.15 -11.76
N TYR A 269 -2.99 1.62 -12.56
CA TYR A 269 -2.03 0.72 -13.22
C TYR A 269 -1.15 0.01 -12.20
N GLY A 270 -0.72 0.74 -11.16
CA GLY A 270 0.04 0.15 -10.07
C GLY A 270 -0.74 -0.89 -9.29
N ASP A 271 -2.05 -0.70 -9.09
CA ASP A 271 -2.91 -1.68 -8.43
C ASP A 271 -2.95 -3.01 -9.20
N ILE A 272 -3.20 -2.92 -10.50
CA ILE A 272 -3.38 -4.09 -11.36
C ILE A 272 -2.06 -4.86 -11.53
N ILE A 273 -0.99 -4.16 -11.94
CA ILE A 273 0.27 -4.81 -12.32
C ILE A 273 1.03 -5.38 -11.12
N THR A 274 0.86 -4.81 -9.93
CA THR A 274 1.53 -5.33 -8.73
C THR A 274 0.90 -6.62 -8.22
N ASP A 275 -0.39 -6.85 -8.47
CA ASP A 275 -1.04 -8.13 -8.16
C ASP A 275 -0.60 -9.23 -9.14
N GLU A 276 -0.39 -8.90 -10.42
CA GLU A 276 0.24 -9.79 -11.40
C GLU A 276 1.68 -10.13 -10.97
N ALA A 277 2.47 -9.13 -10.62
CA ALA A 277 3.85 -9.31 -10.15
C ALA A 277 3.94 -10.16 -8.87
N ALA A 278 3.02 -9.94 -7.91
CA ALA A 278 2.94 -10.75 -6.71
C ALA A 278 2.61 -12.23 -7.02
N GLN A 279 1.82 -12.50 -8.07
CA GLN A 279 1.51 -13.85 -8.48
C GLN A 279 2.77 -14.58 -9.03
N ILE A 280 3.67 -13.86 -9.71
CA ILE A 280 4.97 -14.41 -10.14
C ILE A 280 5.83 -14.84 -8.93
N GLN A 281 5.77 -14.11 -7.82
CA GLN A 281 6.48 -14.43 -6.57
C GLN A 281 5.87 -15.61 -5.79
N GLY A 282 4.70 -16.11 -6.17
CA GLY A 282 4.00 -17.19 -5.46
C GLY A 282 2.67 -16.77 -4.83
N GLY A 283 2.21 -15.56 -5.12
CA GLY A 283 0.90 -15.04 -4.73
C GLY A 283 0.97 -13.93 -3.68
N VAL A 284 -0.16 -13.24 -3.53
CA VAL A 284 -0.31 -12.08 -2.63
C VAL A 284 -0.09 -12.39 -1.13
N GLY A 285 -0.09 -13.67 -0.75
CA GLY A 285 0.16 -14.11 0.63
C GLY A 285 1.64 -14.03 1.07
N THR A 286 2.59 -13.86 0.13
CA THR A 286 4.03 -13.96 0.39
C THR A 286 4.74 -12.60 0.45
N ALA A 287 4.06 -11.49 0.16
CA ALA A 287 4.64 -10.17 0.12
C ALA A 287 3.96 -9.20 1.10
N GLY A 288 4.73 -8.25 1.62
CA GLY A 288 4.23 -7.09 2.37
C GLY A 288 4.07 -5.87 1.46
N SER A 289 3.29 -4.90 1.90
CA SER A 289 3.09 -3.61 1.25
C SER A 289 3.36 -2.48 2.22
N ALA A 290 3.95 -1.40 1.73
CA ALA A 290 4.09 -0.15 2.46
C ALA A 290 3.31 0.96 1.77
N ASN A 291 2.64 1.80 2.56
CA ASN A 291 2.04 3.04 2.11
C ASN A 291 2.78 4.17 2.82
N ILE A 292 3.54 4.96 2.09
CA ILE A 292 4.49 5.94 2.63
C ILE A 292 3.96 7.35 2.37
N GLY A 293 3.94 8.14 3.42
CA GLY A 293 3.74 9.59 3.40
C GLY A 293 4.90 10.30 4.07
N ASP A 294 4.88 11.64 4.06
CA ASP A 294 5.94 12.42 4.68
C ASP A 294 5.89 12.41 6.21
N ARG A 295 4.72 12.20 6.80
CA ARG A 295 4.48 12.25 8.26
C ARG A 295 4.25 10.90 8.90
N CYS A 296 3.73 9.95 8.15
CA CYS A 296 3.34 8.62 8.63
C CYS A 296 3.61 7.59 7.53
N ALA A 297 3.86 6.36 7.94
CA ALA A 297 3.92 5.22 7.03
C ALA A 297 3.04 4.08 7.56
N MET A 298 2.34 3.39 6.68
CA MET A 298 1.51 2.24 7.01
C MET A 298 2.00 1.00 6.26
N PHE A 299 2.23 -0.06 7.01
CA PHE A 299 2.68 -1.35 6.51
C PHE A 299 1.56 -2.36 6.68
N GLU A 300 1.23 -3.09 5.62
CA GLU A 300 0.07 -3.97 5.60
C GLU A 300 0.29 -5.24 4.78
N ALA A 301 -0.49 -6.28 5.07
CA ALA A 301 -0.59 -7.44 4.20
C ALA A 301 -1.24 -7.04 2.87
N ILE A 302 -0.78 -7.64 1.77
CA ILE A 302 -1.33 -7.35 0.43
C ILE A 302 -2.74 -7.95 0.26
N HIS A 303 -3.00 -9.11 0.89
CA HIS A 303 -4.29 -9.81 0.78
C HIS A 303 -5.41 -9.15 1.62
N GLY A 304 -6.67 -9.47 1.29
CA GLY A 304 -7.85 -9.02 2.03
C GLY A 304 -8.15 -9.83 3.30
N SER A 305 -9.27 -9.53 3.95
CA SER A 305 -9.71 -10.11 5.25
C SER A 305 -10.15 -11.59 5.20
N ALA A 306 -10.20 -12.21 4.02
CA ALA A 306 -10.56 -13.60 3.79
C ALA A 306 -11.85 -14.08 4.51
N PRO A 307 -13.02 -13.42 4.33
CA PRO A 307 -14.24 -13.73 5.05
C PRO A 307 -14.72 -15.16 4.81
N ARG A 308 -14.44 -15.74 3.65
CA ARG A 308 -14.76 -17.15 3.34
C ARG A 308 -13.98 -18.14 4.21
N MET A 309 -12.76 -17.80 4.59
CA MET A 309 -11.92 -18.62 5.46
C MET A 309 -12.48 -18.63 6.88
N ILE A 310 -12.90 -17.47 7.38
CA ILE A 310 -13.58 -17.33 8.67
C ILE A 310 -14.92 -18.09 8.69
N ALA A 311 -15.75 -17.93 7.67
CA ALA A 311 -17.04 -18.62 7.57
C ALA A 311 -16.91 -20.15 7.55
N ARG A 312 -15.79 -20.69 7.08
CA ARG A 312 -15.47 -22.14 7.06
C ARG A 312 -14.81 -22.63 8.36
N GLY A 313 -14.60 -21.79 9.37
CA GLY A 313 -13.88 -22.14 10.59
C GLY A 313 -12.40 -22.48 10.37
N MET A 314 -11.80 -21.84 9.36
CA MET A 314 -10.41 -22.08 8.94
C MET A 314 -9.49 -20.89 9.26
N GLY A 315 -9.98 -19.88 9.97
CA GLY A 315 -9.22 -18.68 10.30
C GLY A 315 -7.88 -18.96 10.99
N ASP A 316 -7.83 -19.94 11.88
CA ASP A 316 -6.62 -20.33 12.62
C ASP A 316 -5.49 -20.87 11.71
N TYR A 317 -5.80 -21.20 10.47
CA TYR A 317 -4.84 -21.68 9.46
C TYR A 317 -4.46 -20.58 8.45
N ALA A 318 -4.75 -19.31 8.75
CA ALA A 318 -4.33 -18.19 7.93
C ALA A 318 -2.80 -18.02 7.98
N ASN A 319 -2.21 -17.75 6.81
CA ASN A 319 -0.76 -17.55 6.71
C ASN A 319 -0.39 -16.12 7.17
N PRO A 320 0.44 -15.94 8.23
CA PRO A 320 0.86 -14.60 8.68
C PRO A 320 2.04 -14.02 7.90
N GLU A 321 2.57 -14.72 6.91
CA GLU A 321 3.81 -14.32 6.24
C GLU A 321 3.71 -12.91 5.64
N SER A 322 2.61 -12.58 4.98
CA SER A 322 2.43 -11.27 4.35
C SER A 322 2.53 -10.11 5.35
N ILE A 323 1.86 -10.20 6.51
CA ILE A 323 1.93 -9.15 7.56
C ILE A 323 3.30 -9.14 8.25
N LEU A 324 3.97 -10.28 8.38
CA LEU A 324 5.33 -10.37 8.90
C LEU A 324 6.34 -9.74 7.94
N ARG A 325 6.21 -9.96 6.62
CA ARG A 325 7.01 -9.25 5.62
C ARG A 325 6.75 -7.75 5.65
N ALA A 326 5.52 -7.31 5.89
CA ALA A 326 5.21 -5.91 6.13
C ALA A 326 5.92 -5.37 7.39
N ALA A 327 6.01 -6.15 8.47
CA ALA A 327 6.78 -5.79 9.67
C ALA A 327 8.29 -5.69 9.38
N VAL A 328 8.85 -6.52 8.50
CA VAL A 328 10.24 -6.37 8.01
C VAL A 328 10.43 -5.03 7.31
N MET A 329 9.49 -4.64 6.44
CA MET A 329 9.54 -3.33 5.76
C MET A 329 9.44 -2.17 6.75
N LEU A 330 8.58 -2.30 7.77
CA LEU A 330 8.44 -1.32 8.86
C LEU A 330 9.77 -1.14 9.61
N LEU A 331 10.41 -2.24 10.00
CA LEU A 331 11.70 -2.19 10.71
C LEU A 331 12.81 -1.51 9.87
N ARG A 332 12.86 -1.80 8.56
CA ARG A 332 13.77 -1.11 7.63
C ARG A 332 13.46 0.38 7.55
N HIS A 333 12.20 0.74 7.49
CA HIS A 333 11.75 2.14 7.40
C HIS A 333 12.17 2.97 8.62
N ILE A 334 12.06 2.42 9.82
CA ILE A 334 12.48 3.10 11.06
C ILE A 334 13.98 2.96 11.37
N GLY A 335 14.78 2.41 10.41
CA GLY A 335 16.24 2.33 10.49
C GLY A 335 16.79 1.13 11.28
N LEU A 336 15.96 0.16 11.66
CA LEU A 336 16.36 -1.06 12.36
C LEU A 336 16.69 -2.21 11.39
N THR A 337 17.64 -1.96 10.49
CA THR A 337 17.98 -2.84 9.36
C THR A 337 18.44 -4.23 9.81
N ASP A 338 19.23 -4.34 10.89
CA ASP A 338 19.72 -5.62 11.40
C ASP A 338 18.57 -6.47 11.97
N LYS A 339 17.64 -5.83 12.70
CA LYS A 339 16.45 -6.49 13.22
C LYS A 339 15.51 -6.92 12.09
N ALA A 340 15.40 -6.11 11.04
CA ALA A 340 14.64 -6.45 9.85
C ALA A 340 15.23 -7.68 9.15
N ALA A 341 16.54 -7.75 8.96
CA ALA A 341 17.22 -8.89 8.35
C ALA A 341 17.05 -10.16 9.19
N ARG A 342 17.13 -10.05 10.54
CA ARG A 342 16.91 -11.15 11.46
C ARG A 342 15.46 -11.68 11.38
N LEU A 343 14.47 -10.79 11.33
CA LEU A 343 13.07 -11.18 11.14
C LEU A 343 12.85 -11.88 9.79
N ASP A 344 13.41 -11.33 8.73
CA ASP A 344 13.27 -11.84 7.36
C ASP A 344 13.81 -13.27 7.21
N ALA A 345 14.99 -13.53 7.81
CA ALA A 345 15.58 -14.87 7.87
C ALA A 345 14.72 -15.84 8.71
N ALA A 346 14.22 -15.38 9.87
CA ALA A 346 13.39 -16.17 10.75
C ALA A 346 12.04 -16.55 10.11
N ILE A 347 11.41 -15.65 9.32
CA ILE A 347 10.19 -15.94 8.56
C ILE A 347 10.43 -17.10 7.59
N THR A 348 11.54 -17.05 6.84
CA THR A 348 11.90 -18.10 5.85
C THR A 348 12.11 -19.45 6.54
N GLU A 349 12.76 -19.48 7.67
CA GLU A 349 13.00 -20.73 8.41
C GLU A 349 11.74 -21.24 9.12
N ALA A 350 10.91 -20.34 9.69
CA ALA A 350 9.65 -20.71 10.31
C ALA A 350 8.69 -21.38 9.30
N ALA A 351 8.68 -20.94 8.04
CA ALA A 351 7.90 -21.55 6.97
C ALA A 351 8.34 -22.99 6.67
N ARG A 352 9.63 -23.33 6.90
CA ARG A 352 10.13 -24.71 6.78
C ARG A 352 9.78 -25.59 7.98
N ILE A 353 9.81 -25.02 9.19
CA ILE A 353 9.53 -25.74 10.44
C ILE A 353 8.03 -26.00 10.60
N ALA A 354 7.21 -24.99 10.30
CA ALA A 354 5.76 -25.00 10.49
C ALA A 354 5.03 -24.54 9.21
N PRO A 355 5.03 -25.38 8.15
CA PRO A 355 4.46 -25.00 6.87
C PRO A 355 2.94 -24.80 6.97
N ILE A 356 2.45 -23.66 6.52
CA ILE A 356 1.03 -23.32 6.46
C ILE A 356 0.48 -23.66 5.08
N THR A 357 -0.56 -24.48 5.06
CA THR A 357 -1.25 -24.89 3.81
C THR A 357 -2.61 -24.18 3.61
N GLY A 358 -3.02 -23.34 4.57
CA GLY A 358 -4.38 -22.77 4.59
C GLY A 358 -5.46 -23.78 4.99
N SER A 359 -5.07 -24.97 5.47
CA SER A 359 -5.95 -26.06 5.86
C SER A 359 -5.46 -26.75 7.14
N ARG A 360 -6.29 -27.65 7.70
CA ARG A 360 -5.95 -28.43 8.90
C ARG A 360 -4.81 -29.43 8.69
N GLU A 361 -4.35 -29.62 7.47
CA GLU A 361 -3.22 -30.49 7.13
C GLU A 361 -1.86 -29.80 7.36
N GLY A 362 -1.85 -28.48 7.44
CA GLY A 362 -0.67 -27.69 7.75
C GLY A 362 -0.66 -27.16 9.19
N ALA A 363 0.38 -26.41 9.51
CA ALA A 363 0.48 -25.71 10.78
C ALA A 363 -0.60 -24.64 10.93
N SER A 364 -1.03 -24.39 12.15
CA SER A 364 -1.85 -23.20 12.44
C SER A 364 -1.00 -21.94 12.46
N CYS A 365 -1.67 -20.78 12.33
CA CYS A 365 -1.05 -19.45 12.46
C CYS A 365 -0.29 -19.30 13.79
N ALA A 366 -0.86 -19.81 14.88
CA ALA A 366 -0.22 -19.81 16.21
C ALA A 366 1.04 -20.67 16.24
N GLN A 367 1.00 -21.92 15.70
CA GLN A 367 2.16 -22.78 15.63
C GLN A 367 3.30 -22.19 14.79
N TYR A 368 2.95 -21.51 13.67
CA TYR A 368 3.92 -20.75 12.89
C TYR A 368 4.55 -19.63 13.72
N GLY A 369 3.70 -18.87 14.43
CA GLY A 369 4.16 -17.80 15.32
C GLY A 369 5.08 -18.31 16.43
N ASP A 370 4.78 -19.46 17.04
CA ASP A 370 5.63 -20.08 18.08
C ASP A 370 6.98 -20.50 17.53
N ALA A 371 7.02 -21.12 16.34
CA ALA A 371 8.26 -21.44 15.65
C ALA A 371 9.09 -20.18 15.34
N LEU A 372 8.43 -19.13 14.84
CA LEU A 372 9.07 -17.84 14.56
C LEU A 372 9.70 -17.22 15.83
N ILE A 373 8.95 -17.17 16.94
CA ILE A 373 9.46 -16.61 18.20
C ILE A 373 10.64 -17.43 18.74
N GLY A 374 10.60 -18.76 18.62
CA GLY A 374 11.73 -19.63 18.98
C GLY A 374 13.01 -19.33 18.19
N LEU A 375 12.91 -18.88 16.95
CA LEU A 375 14.04 -18.45 16.11
C LEU A 375 14.53 -17.03 16.44
N LEU A 376 13.69 -16.21 17.06
CA LEU A 376 14.01 -14.83 17.44
C LEU A 376 14.54 -14.71 18.89
N ALA A 377 14.39 -15.73 19.72
CA ALA A 377 14.95 -15.80 21.07
C ALA A 377 16.47 -16.03 20.98
#